data_448d9c5d0467e25862d7982d805d651e
#
_entry.id   448d9c5d0467e25862d7982d805d651e
#
_cell.length_a   1.000
_cell.length_b   1.000
_cell.length_c   1.000
_cell.angle_alpha   90.00
_cell.angle_beta   90.00
_cell.angle_gamma   90.00
#
_symmetry.space_group_name_H-M   'P 1'
#
loop_
_entity.id
_entity.type
_entity.pdbx_description
1 polymer ?
#
loop_
_entity_poly.entity_id
_entity_poly.type
_entity_poly.pdbx_seq_one_letter_code
_entity_poly.pdbx_strand_id
1 'polypeptide(L)'
;MENKAICITLGEQSENHVGMIKYGDGLCDKGYSVEEIVKMRKKFEEKGCKCLLFNLNQLLEGEKCEEKARVLVIRNCVDVLLGEGKNKEMMKELTELKWDDKYWDTRRKKVLNKRARYNLCFGDETKESDMENGIGSVVGYDDVKLLSEMKKKMEEICGEKKLECEGNLYYDAKKCGIGFHGDGERKKVVGISLCSEDIVREINWIWYKKSERVSERFRLQLKCGDCYVMSEKSSGFDWKKRSSLTLRHAAGVEGSKYLK
;
A
#
# COMPACT_ATOMS: atom_id res chain seq x y z
N MET A 1 -11.30 4.96 -21.00
CA MET A 1 -10.54 3.95 -20.19
C MET A 1 -11.38 3.55 -19.00
N GLU A 2 -11.37 2.27 -18.63
CA GLU A 2 -12.19 1.76 -17.56
C GLU A 2 -11.82 2.38 -16.21
N ASN A 3 -12.82 2.51 -15.35
CA ASN A 3 -12.76 3.12 -14.01
C ASN A 3 -11.95 2.24 -13.03
N LYS A 4 -10.63 2.15 -13.23
CA LYS A 4 -9.70 1.28 -12.48
C LYS A 4 -8.66 2.07 -11.72
N ALA A 5 -8.21 1.53 -10.61
CA ALA A 5 -7.04 2.00 -9.88
C ALA A 5 -6.22 0.81 -9.39
N ILE A 6 -4.91 1.00 -9.28
CA ILE A 6 -3.97 0.01 -8.74
C ILE A 6 -3.17 0.66 -7.61
N CYS A 7 -3.02 -0.07 -6.54
CA CYS A 7 -2.04 0.24 -5.50
C CYS A 7 -0.98 -0.84 -5.50
N ILE A 8 0.27 -0.49 -5.72
CA ILE A 8 1.39 -1.36 -5.42
C ILE A 8 1.90 -0.98 -4.03
N THR A 9 2.01 -1.98 -3.17
CA THR A 9 2.59 -1.83 -1.84
C THR A 9 3.90 -2.61 -1.78
N LEU A 10 4.98 -1.93 -1.38
CA LEU A 10 6.29 -2.51 -1.17
C LEU A 10 6.57 -2.54 0.35
N GLY A 11 7.10 -3.65 0.81
CA GLY A 11 7.45 -3.85 2.21
C GLY A 11 8.35 -5.07 2.38
N GLU A 12 8.58 -5.50 3.62
CA GLU A 12 9.42 -6.67 3.90
C GLU A 12 8.73 -8.00 3.54
N GLN A 13 7.40 -7.98 3.38
CA GLN A 13 6.61 -9.15 2.95
C GLN A 13 5.49 -8.72 2.02
N SER A 14 5.05 -9.65 1.17
CA SER A 14 3.82 -9.55 0.37
C SER A 14 2.89 -10.73 0.65
N GLU A 15 1.58 -10.51 0.62
CA GLU A 15 0.54 -11.51 0.85
C GLU A 15 -0.62 -11.27 -0.11
N ASN A 16 -0.96 -12.26 -0.92
CA ASN A 16 -2.05 -12.12 -1.90
C ASN A 16 -3.41 -11.88 -1.22
N HIS A 17 -3.67 -12.58 -0.13
CA HIS A 17 -4.85 -12.39 0.72
C HIS A 17 -4.56 -12.90 2.12
N VAL A 18 -5.20 -12.29 3.12
CA VAL A 18 -5.03 -12.65 4.54
C VAL A 18 -5.22 -14.16 4.75
N GLY A 19 -4.18 -14.81 5.29
CA GLY A 19 -4.15 -16.24 5.58
C GLY A 19 -3.63 -17.11 4.44
N MET A 20 -3.23 -16.53 3.30
CA MET A 20 -2.51 -17.22 2.24
C MET A 20 -0.99 -17.16 2.48
N ILE A 21 -0.24 -17.84 1.63
CA ILE A 21 1.23 -17.85 1.71
C ILE A 21 1.78 -16.43 1.52
N LYS A 22 2.75 -16.09 2.36
CA LYS A 22 3.50 -14.84 2.31
C LYS A 22 4.84 -15.06 1.61
N TYR A 23 5.27 -14.06 0.89
CA TYR A 23 6.58 -13.99 0.25
C TYR A 23 7.44 -12.94 0.95
N GLY A 24 8.76 -13.20 1.03
CA GLY A 24 9.75 -12.37 1.71
C GLY A 24 10.38 -13.06 2.92
N ASP A 25 11.36 -12.40 3.53
CA ASP A 25 12.20 -12.97 4.60
C ASP A 25 11.54 -12.96 5.99
N GLY A 26 10.25 -12.61 6.05
CA GLY A 26 9.50 -12.48 7.29
C GLY A 26 9.42 -11.03 7.78
N LEU A 27 8.72 -10.84 8.90
CA LEU A 27 8.55 -9.52 9.50
C LEU A 27 9.88 -8.96 10.01
N CYS A 28 10.17 -7.71 9.68
CA CYS A 28 11.29 -6.99 10.27
C CYS A 28 11.01 -6.59 11.73
N ASP A 29 12.07 -6.32 12.49
CA ASP A 29 11.95 -5.92 13.90
C ASP A 29 11.23 -4.57 14.04
N LYS A 30 11.52 -3.62 13.16
CA LYS A 30 10.97 -2.26 13.15
C LYS A 30 10.59 -1.81 11.74
N GLY A 31 9.48 -1.10 11.64
CA GLY A 31 9.13 -0.35 10.45
C GLY A 31 9.91 0.97 10.34
N TYR A 32 9.56 1.81 9.38
CA TYR A 32 10.26 3.09 9.19
C TYR A 32 10.05 4.04 10.37
N SER A 33 11.15 4.53 10.92
CA SER A 33 11.18 5.63 11.88
C SER A 33 10.95 6.97 11.19
N VAL A 34 10.64 7.99 11.96
CA VAL A 34 10.48 9.36 11.44
C VAL A 34 11.79 9.90 10.88
N GLU A 35 12.89 9.57 11.52
CA GLU A 35 14.25 9.98 11.12
C GLU A 35 14.62 9.38 9.75
N GLU A 36 14.26 8.11 9.51
CA GLU A 36 14.44 7.46 8.20
C GLU A 36 13.55 8.12 7.13
N ILE A 37 12.28 8.39 7.45
CA ILE A 37 11.36 9.07 6.52
C ILE A 37 11.87 10.48 6.15
N VAL A 38 12.43 11.22 7.10
CA VAL A 38 13.03 12.53 6.82
C VAL A 38 14.27 12.42 5.92
N LYS A 39 15.09 11.36 6.09
CA LYS A 39 16.20 11.06 5.18
C LYS A 39 15.71 10.70 3.77
N MET A 40 14.68 9.84 3.68
CA MET A 40 14.05 9.49 2.39
C MET A 40 13.49 10.73 1.69
N ARG A 41 12.79 11.61 2.43
CA ARG A 41 12.29 12.87 1.91
C ARG A 41 13.39 13.67 1.21
N LYS A 42 14.54 13.85 1.85
CA LYS A 42 15.68 14.59 1.26
C LYS A 42 16.15 13.93 -0.04
N LYS A 43 16.31 12.60 -0.05
CA LYS A 43 16.72 11.86 -1.25
C LYS A 43 15.71 11.99 -2.40
N PHE A 44 14.40 11.98 -2.11
CA PHE A 44 13.38 12.25 -3.13
C PHE A 44 13.45 13.69 -3.65
N GLU A 45 13.62 14.67 -2.76
CA GLU A 45 13.76 16.09 -3.13
C GLU A 45 15.01 16.33 -3.98
N GLU A 46 16.14 15.67 -3.67
CA GLU A 46 17.37 15.69 -4.48
C GLU A 46 17.19 15.12 -5.89
N LYS A 47 16.25 14.19 -6.07
CA LYS A 47 15.86 13.64 -7.38
C LYS A 47 14.77 14.50 -8.09
N GLY A 48 14.40 15.63 -7.53
CA GLY A 48 13.42 16.57 -8.10
C GLY A 48 11.96 16.31 -7.73
N CYS A 49 11.70 15.37 -6.81
CA CYS A 49 10.34 15.09 -6.37
C CYS A 49 9.80 16.15 -5.42
N LYS A 50 8.52 16.51 -5.56
CA LYS A 50 7.80 17.33 -4.59
C LYS A 50 7.29 16.46 -3.45
N CYS A 51 7.75 16.73 -2.22
CA CYS A 51 7.44 15.94 -1.03
C CYS A 51 6.58 16.72 -0.02
N LEU A 52 5.63 16.01 0.61
CA LEU A 52 4.80 16.52 1.70
C LEU A 52 4.87 15.53 2.87
N LEU A 53 5.19 16.01 4.07
CA LEU A 53 5.25 15.18 5.27
C LEU A 53 4.12 15.56 6.23
N PHE A 54 3.23 14.62 6.51
CA PHE A 54 2.08 14.80 7.39
C PHE A 54 2.32 14.21 8.78
N ASN A 55 1.88 14.94 9.81
CA ASN A 55 1.91 14.51 11.20
C ASN A 55 0.51 14.09 11.66
N LEU A 56 0.25 12.78 11.71
CA LEU A 56 -1.07 12.27 12.09
C LEU A 56 -1.34 12.33 13.60
N ASN A 57 -0.32 12.56 14.45
CA ASN A 57 -0.55 12.79 15.87
C ASN A 57 -1.32 14.09 16.16
N GLN A 58 -1.28 15.06 15.22
CA GLN A 58 -2.04 16.30 15.34
C GLN A 58 -3.57 16.11 15.33
N LEU A 59 -4.05 14.94 14.93
CA LEU A 59 -5.47 14.59 14.96
C LEU A 59 -5.95 14.21 16.36
N LEU A 60 -5.03 13.97 17.30
CA LEU A 60 -5.37 13.60 18.68
C LEU A 60 -5.64 14.86 19.50
N GLU A 61 -6.90 15.09 19.85
CA GLU A 61 -7.33 16.14 20.75
C GLU A 61 -7.37 15.60 22.18
N GLY A 62 -6.47 16.10 23.04
CA GLY A 62 -6.43 15.70 24.46
C GLY A 62 -5.80 14.35 24.80
N GLU A 63 -5.55 13.50 23.81
CA GLU A 63 -4.86 12.21 23.95
C GLU A 63 -3.39 12.35 23.50
N LYS A 64 -2.48 11.70 24.22
CA LYS A 64 -1.05 11.69 23.87
C LYS A 64 -0.63 10.30 23.42
N CYS A 65 0.03 10.23 22.26
CA CYS A 65 0.69 9.06 21.76
C CYS A 65 2.19 9.38 21.61
N GLU A 66 3.04 8.62 22.29
CA GLU A 66 4.51 8.80 22.23
C GLU A 66 5.07 8.38 20.86
N GLU A 67 4.46 7.35 20.27
CA GLU A 67 4.84 6.87 18.96
C GLU A 67 4.41 7.87 17.88
N LYS A 68 5.38 8.23 17.02
CA LYS A 68 5.18 9.25 15.99
C LYS A 68 4.59 8.64 14.72
N ALA A 69 3.38 9.04 14.36
CA ALA A 69 2.73 8.65 13.11
C ALA A 69 2.99 9.71 12.03
N ARG A 70 3.68 9.31 10.96
CA ARG A 70 4.05 10.18 9.83
C ARG A 70 3.72 9.49 8.51
N VAL A 71 3.27 10.29 7.56
CA VAL A 71 3.10 9.86 6.17
C VAL A 71 3.83 10.86 5.28
N LEU A 72 4.80 10.35 4.52
CA LEU A 72 5.49 11.09 3.48
C LEU A 72 4.75 10.83 2.16
N VAL A 73 4.36 11.88 1.46
CA VAL A 73 3.76 11.81 0.12
C VAL A 73 4.73 12.40 -0.88
N ILE A 74 4.95 11.69 -1.96
CA ILE A 74 5.83 12.06 -3.05
C ILE A 74 4.96 12.24 -4.30
N ARG A 75 4.78 13.47 -4.75
CA ARG A 75 3.92 13.80 -5.90
C ARG A 75 4.60 13.47 -7.21
N ASN A 76 3.82 12.88 -8.13
CA ASN A 76 4.27 12.48 -9.48
C ASN A 76 5.58 11.66 -9.48
N CYS A 77 5.75 10.84 -8.45
CA CYS A 77 7.00 10.13 -8.16
C CYS A 77 7.44 9.21 -9.30
N VAL A 78 6.48 8.50 -9.91
CA VAL A 78 6.78 7.57 -11.01
C VAL A 78 7.40 8.30 -12.20
N ASP A 79 6.79 9.40 -12.65
CA ASP A 79 7.30 10.14 -13.80
C ASP A 79 8.62 10.85 -13.49
N VAL A 80 8.78 11.36 -12.27
CA VAL A 80 10.05 12.00 -11.88
C VAL A 80 11.20 10.99 -11.85
N LEU A 81 10.96 9.77 -11.40
CA LEU A 81 12.02 8.76 -11.25
C LEU A 81 12.27 7.94 -12.52
N LEU A 82 11.25 7.70 -13.34
CA LEU A 82 11.34 6.85 -14.54
C LEU A 82 11.25 7.61 -15.86
N GLY A 83 10.74 8.83 -15.86
CA GLY A 83 10.54 9.67 -17.04
C GLY A 83 9.07 10.00 -17.28
N GLU A 84 8.83 11.06 -18.02
CA GLU A 84 7.49 11.59 -18.32
C GLU A 84 6.59 10.53 -18.99
N GLY A 85 5.34 10.42 -18.52
CA GLY A 85 4.33 9.48 -19.02
C GLY A 85 4.46 8.04 -18.50
N LYS A 86 5.51 7.72 -17.75
CA LYS A 86 5.75 6.35 -17.24
C LYS A 86 4.71 5.89 -16.22
N ASN A 87 4.03 6.80 -15.54
CA ASN A 87 2.88 6.46 -14.70
C ASN A 87 1.73 5.83 -15.50
N LYS A 88 1.44 6.34 -16.69
CA LYS A 88 0.40 5.80 -17.59
C LYS A 88 0.84 4.49 -18.23
N GLU A 89 2.10 4.39 -18.65
CA GLU A 89 2.66 3.16 -19.20
C GLU A 89 2.64 2.04 -18.14
N MET A 90 3.06 2.32 -16.89
CA MET A 90 3.03 1.36 -15.79
C MET A 90 1.59 0.95 -15.44
N MET A 91 0.65 1.89 -15.43
CA MET A 91 -0.78 1.57 -15.24
C MET A 91 -1.28 0.60 -16.31
N LYS A 92 -0.89 0.81 -17.58
CA LYS A 92 -1.24 -0.08 -18.68
C LYS A 92 -0.58 -1.44 -18.51
N GLU A 93 0.74 -1.51 -18.29
CA GLU A 93 1.49 -2.74 -18.03
C GLU A 93 0.79 -3.62 -16.99
N LEU A 94 0.44 -3.04 -15.84
CA LEU A 94 -0.16 -3.76 -14.74
C LEU A 94 -1.65 -4.09 -14.95
N THR A 95 -2.39 -3.28 -15.70
CA THR A 95 -3.82 -3.55 -15.97
C THR A 95 -4.01 -4.73 -16.90
N GLU A 96 -3.04 -5.04 -17.77
CA GLU A 96 -3.08 -6.14 -18.73
C GLU A 96 -2.77 -7.51 -18.08
N LEU A 97 -2.29 -7.55 -16.83
CA LEU A 97 -2.00 -8.77 -16.10
C LEU A 97 -3.28 -9.54 -15.73
N LYS A 98 -3.13 -10.85 -15.57
CA LYS A 98 -4.17 -11.71 -15.01
C LYS A 98 -4.15 -11.62 -13.49
N TRP A 99 -5.04 -10.85 -12.92
CA TRP A 99 -5.17 -10.65 -11.48
C TRP A 99 -5.96 -11.77 -10.82
N ASP A 100 -5.56 -12.18 -9.61
CA ASP A 100 -6.27 -13.18 -8.82
C ASP A 100 -7.58 -12.60 -8.29
N ASP A 101 -8.70 -13.08 -8.82
CA ASP A 101 -10.06 -12.76 -8.40
C ASP A 101 -10.62 -13.71 -7.34
N LYS A 102 -9.81 -14.69 -6.91
CA LYS A 102 -10.15 -15.71 -5.90
C LYS A 102 -9.12 -15.73 -4.77
N TYR A 103 -9.51 -16.33 -3.65
CA TYR A 103 -8.64 -16.56 -2.51
C TYR A 103 -9.06 -17.79 -1.72
N TRP A 104 -8.15 -18.36 -0.93
CA TRP A 104 -8.44 -19.41 0.02
C TRP A 104 -8.98 -18.82 1.33
N ASP A 105 -10.20 -19.19 1.72
CA ASP A 105 -10.76 -18.84 3.02
C ASP A 105 -10.40 -19.95 4.03
N THR A 106 -9.43 -19.67 4.88
CA THR A 106 -8.90 -20.62 5.89
C THR A 106 -9.95 -21.05 6.92
N ARG A 107 -10.93 -20.20 7.21
CA ARG A 107 -12.01 -20.48 8.14
C ARG A 107 -13.06 -21.43 7.52
N ARG A 108 -13.44 -21.16 6.28
CA ARG A 108 -14.44 -21.92 5.54
C ARG A 108 -13.84 -23.12 4.79
N LYS A 109 -12.51 -23.21 4.72
CA LYS A 109 -11.75 -24.24 4.00
C LYS A 109 -12.23 -24.42 2.56
N LYS A 110 -12.36 -23.29 1.83
CA LYS A 110 -12.76 -23.29 0.42
C LYS A 110 -12.29 -22.05 -0.31
N VAL A 111 -12.21 -22.16 -1.63
CA VAL A 111 -11.91 -21.03 -2.51
C VAL A 111 -13.14 -20.14 -2.66
N LEU A 112 -12.96 -18.83 -2.50
CA LEU A 112 -14.00 -17.82 -2.61
C LEU A 112 -13.59 -16.72 -3.58
N ASN A 113 -14.57 -16.05 -4.17
CA ASN A 113 -14.35 -14.89 -5.05
C ASN A 113 -14.07 -13.63 -4.23
N LYS A 114 -13.07 -12.88 -4.66
CA LYS A 114 -12.79 -11.52 -4.14
C LYS A 114 -13.84 -10.54 -4.65
N ARG A 115 -14.27 -9.62 -3.77
CA ARG A 115 -15.28 -8.61 -4.10
C ARG A 115 -14.80 -7.19 -3.92
N ALA A 116 -13.79 -6.99 -3.07
CA ALA A 116 -13.31 -5.67 -2.70
C ALA A 116 -12.17 -5.18 -3.61
N ARG A 117 -11.37 -6.09 -4.11
CA ARG A 117 -10.23 -5.88 -5.00
C ARG A 117 -9.66 -7.21 -5.45
N TYR A 118 -8.89 -7.21 -6.54
CA TYR A 118 -8.07 -8.35 -6.95
C TYR A 118 -6.62 -8.13 -6.50
N ASN A 119 -5.85 -9.18 -6.37
CA ASN A 119 -4.48 -9.09 -5.87
C ASN A 119 -3.51 -9.87 -6.75
N LEU A 120 -2.25 -9.45 -6.72
CA LEU A 120 -1.09 -10.19 -7.21
C LEU A 120 0.08 -9.96 -6.28
N CYS A 121 0.97 -10.95 -6.17
CA CYS A 121 2.32 -10.74 -5.69
C CYS A 121 3.30 -10.63 -6.86
N PHE A 122 4.44 -10.00 -6.64
CA PHE A 122 5.49 -9.88 -7.64
C PHE A 122 6.78 -10.43 -7.05
N GLY A 123 7.60 -11.07 -7.86
CA GLY A 123 8.82 -11.75 -7.39
C GLY A 123 9.82 -12.00 -8.49
N ASP A 124 10.90 -12.72 -8.16
CA ASP A 124 11.96 -13.02 -9.12
C ASP A 124 11.52 -14.01 -10.20
N GLU A 125 10.52 -14.87 -9.89
CA GLU A 125 10.00 -15.88 -10.80
C GLU A 125 8.48 -15.84 -10.85
N THR A 126 7.91 -16.05 -12.05
CA THR A 126 6.46 -16.20 -12.24
C THR A 126 6.00 -17.55 -11.69
N LYS A 127 4.93 -17.53 -10.88
CA LYS A 127 4.30 -18.73 -10.29
C LYS A 127 2.80 -18.68 -10.46
N GLU A 128 2.23 -19.76 -10.95
CA GLU A 128 0.78 -19.92 -11.03
C GLU A 128 0.17 -20.10 -9.64
N SER A 129 -1.06 -19.68 -9.51
CA SER A 129 -1.80 -19.84 -8.25
C SER A 129 -2.21 -21.27 -8.01
N ASP A 130 -2.17 -21.68 -6.75
CA ASP A 130 -2.83 -22.87 -6.22
C ASP A 130 -3.70 -22.44 -5.04
N MET A 131 -4.91 -22.00 -5.35
CA MET A 131 -5.79 -21.37 -4.36
C MET A 131 -6.20 -22.35 -3.26
N GLU A 132 -6.32 -23.66 -3.53
CA GLU A 132 -6.71 -24.66 -2.53
C GLU A 132 -5.60 -24.86 -1.49
N ASN A 133 -4.35 -24.67 -1.88
CA ASN A 133 -3.19 -24.68 -0.98
C ASN A 133 -2.81 -23.30 -0.45
N GLY A 134 -3.64 -22.27 -0.69
CA GLY A 134 -3.40 -20.92 -0.21
C GLY A 134 -2.26 -20.19 -0.93
N ILE A 135 -1.93 -20.61 -2.16
CA ILE A 135 -0.88 -20.01 -2.98
C ILE A 135 -1.53 -19.06 -3.99
N GLY A 136 -1.21 -17.78 -3.92
CA GLY A 136 -1.60 -16.79 -4.92
C GLY A 136 -0.58 -16.72 -6.06
N SER A 137 -1.01 -16.16 -7.20
CA SER A 137 -0.11 -15.93 -8.33
C SER A 137 1.02 -14.96 -7.97
N VAL A 138 2.21 -15.24 -8.51
CA VAL A 138 3.35 -14.35 -8.50
C VAL A 138 3.70 -14.02 -9.94
N VAL A 139 3.85 -12.74 -10.26
CA VAL A 139 4.33 -12.26 -11.57
C VAL A 139 5.81 -11.94 -11.46
N GLY A 140 6.61 -12.48 -12.36
CA GLY A 140 8.05 -12.22 -12.42
C GLY A 140 8.37 -10.77 -12.77
N TYR A 141 9.42 -10.20 -12.16
CA TYR A 141 9.84 -8.83 -12.46
C TYR A 141 10.30 -8.65 -13.91
N ASP A 142 10.67 -9.72 -14.61
CA ASP A 142 11.01 -9.69 -16.04
C ASP A 142 9.77 -9.44 -16.93
N ASP A 143 8.58 -9.75 -16.44
CA ASP A 143 7.31 -9.55 -17.13
C ASP A 143 6.72 -8.15 -16.86
N VAL A 144 7.23 -7.41 -15.86
CA VAL A 144 6.75 -6.08 -15.43
C VAL A 144 7.92 -5.11 -15.24
N LYS A 145 8.52 -4.71 -16.36
CA LYS A 145 9.79 -3.98 -16.37
C LYS A 145 9.73 -2.62 -15.67
N LEU A 146 8.64 -1.87 -15.85
CA LEU A 146 8.49 -0.56 -15.20
C LEU A 146 8.33 -0.70 -13.69
N LEU A 147 7.56 -1.69 -13.25
CA LEU A 147 7.46 -1.99 -11.81
C LEU A 147 8.81 -2.44 -11.23
N SER A 148 9.53 -3.31 -11.95
CA SER A 148 10.87 -3.76 -11.55
C SER A 148 11.86 -2.60 -11.39
N GLU A 149 11.88 -1.68 -12.35
CA GLU A 149 12.73 -0.49 -12.29
C GLU A 149 12.32 0.42 -11.12
N MET A 150 11.02 0.69 -10.96
CA MET A 150 10.51 1.51 -9.86
C MET A 150 10.84 0.91 -8.50
N LYS A 151 10.71 -0.42 -8.34
CA LYS A 151 11.12 -1.15 -7.13
C LYS A 151 12.58 -0.89 -6.78
N LYS A 152 13.50 -1.02 -7.75
CA LYS A 152 14.94 -0.77 -7.54
C LYS A 152 15.20 0.67 -7.09
N LYS A 153 14.51 1.66 -7.69
CA LYS A 153 14.60 3.07 -7.26
C LYS A 153 14.12 3.25 -5.82
N MET A 154 13.02 2.60 -5.46
CA MET A 154 12.50 2.67 -4.08
C MET A 154 13.46 2.01 -3.09
N GLU A 155 14.04 0.85 -3.39
CA GLU A 155 15.04 0.19 -2.56
C GLU A 155 16.25 1.10 -2.31
N GLU A 156 16.80 1.73 -3.35
CA GLU A 156 17.91 2.68 -3.26
C GLU A 156 17.58 3.87 -2.34
N ILE A 157 16.41 4.50 -2.55
CA ILE A 157 16.02 5.69 -1.81
C ILE A 157 15.69 5.34 -0.35
N CYS A 158 14.97 4.25 -0.12
CA CYS A 158 14.58 3.78 1.22
C CYS A 158 15.76 3.16 1.98
N GLY A 159 16.85 2.80 1.30
CA GLY A 159 18.01 2.12 1.91
C GLY A 159 17.71 0.66 2.23
N GLU A 160 16.86 0.03 1.45
CA GLU A 160 16.48 -1.38 1.60
C GLU A 160 17.27 -2.25 0.61
N LYS A 161 17.61 -3.47 1.05
CA LYS A 161 18.25 -4.44 0.16
C LYS A 161 17.24 -5.16 -0.72
N LYS A 162 16.05 -5.42 -0.18
CA LYS A 162 14.98 -6.12 -0.87
C LYS A 162 13.63 -5.67 -0.30
N LEU A 163 12.74 -5.27 -1.21
CA LEU A 163 11.33 -5.01 -0.91
C LEU A 163 10.46 -5.99 -1.71
N GLU A 164 9.52 -6.62 -1.05
CA GLU A 164 8.51 -7.45 -1.69
C GLU A 164 7.37 -6.57 -2.18
N CYS A 165 6.83 -6.87 -3.36
CA CYS A 165 5.75 -6.11 -3.97
C CYS A 165 4.44 -6.88 -3.96
N GLU A 166 3.37 -6.19 -3.61
CA GLU A 166 2.00 -6.67 -3.67
C GLU A 166 1.13 -5.66 -4.43
N GLY A 167 0.30 -6.14 -5.32
CA GLY A 167 -0.64 -5.33 -6.07
C GLY A 167 -2.07 -5.50 -5.58
N ASN A 168 -2.80 -4.39 -5.52
CA ASN A 168 -4.22 -4.33 -5.25
C ASN A 168 -4.91 -3.64 -6.43
N LEU A 169 -5.63 -4.39 -7.27
CA LEU A 169 -6.42 -3.86 -8.37
C LEU A 169 -7.85 -3.57 -7.89
N TYR A 170 -8.22 -2.31 -7.90
CA TYR A 170 -9.59 -1.85 -7.77
C TYR A 170 -10.23 -1.87 -9.16
N TYR A 171 -10.79 -3.01 -9.54
CA TYR A 171 -11.32 -3.30 -10.89
C TYR A 171 -12.56 -2.45 -11.25
N ASP A 172 -13.27 -1.96 -10.25
CA ASP A 172 -14.32 -0.95 -10.34
C ASP A 172 -14.10 0.02 -9.17
N ALA A 173 -13.47 1.14 -9.44
CA ALA A 173 -13.02 2.08 -8.41
C ALA A 173 -14.14 2.54 -7.46
N LYS A 174 -15.41 2.61 -7.95
CA LYS A 174 -16.57 2.98 -7.11
C LYS A 174 -17.02 1.87 -6.17
N LYS A 175 -16.80 0.60 -6.52
CA LYS A 175 -17.25 -0.56 -5.75
C LYS A 175 -16.15 -1.17 -4.89
N CYS A 176 -14.89 -0.95 -5.26
CA CYS A 176 -13.71 -1.51 -4.63
C CYS A 176 -13.17 -0.63 -3.51
N GLY A 177 -12.38 -1.23 -2.61
CA GLY A 177 -11.71 -0.52 -1.53
C GLY A 177 -11.33 -1.44 -0.38
N ILE A 178 -10.72 -0.86 0.63
CA ILE A 178 -10.34 -1.53 1.89
C ILE A 178 -10.84 -0.65 3.04
N GLY A 179 -11.64 -1.22 3.93
CA GLY A 179 -12.12 -0.54 5.14
C GLY A 179 -10.99 -0.30 6.16
N PHE A 180 -11.30 0.39 7.25
CA PHE A 180 -10.32 0.75 8.28
C PHE A 180 -9.65 -0.48 8.92
N HIS A 181 -8.34 -0.60 8.72
CA HIS A 181 -7.49 -1.69 9.19
C HIS A 181 -6.07 -1.17 9.46
N GLY A 182 -5.20 -2.01 9.94
CA GLY A 182 -3.76 -1.81 9.95
C GLY A 182 -3.08 -2.99 9.26
N ASP A 183 -1.91 -2.76 8.71
CA ASP A 183 -1.13 -3.78 8.02
C ASP A 183 -0.54 -4.76 9.04
N GLY A 184 -1.11 -5.96 9.09
CA GLY A 184 -0.64 -7.00 10.02
C GLY A 184 0.46 -7.89 9.45
N GLU A 185 0.69 -7.81 8.15
CA GLU A 185 1.66 -8.62 7.41
C GLU A 185 3.00 -7.91 7.21
N ARG A 186 3.06 -6.59 7.45
CA ARG A 186 4.29 -5.79 7.27
C ARG A 186 4.32 -4.57 8.18
N LYS A 187 5.53 -4.09 8.50
CA LYS A 187 5.76 -2.85 9.24
C LYS A 187 6.30 -1.73 8.35
N LYS A 188 7.00 -2.09 7.27
CA LYS A 188 7.48 -1.16 6.26
C LYS A 188 6.46 -1.06 5.13
N VAL A 189 6.03 0.15 4.84
CA VAL A 189 5.02 0.42 3.80
C VAL A 189 5.49 1.56 2.91
N VAL A 190 5.73 1.22 1.65
CA VAL A 190 5.90 2.17 0.55
C VAL A 190 4.80 1.88 -0.47
N GLY A 191 3.98 2.86 -0.78
CA GLY A 191 2.86 2.69 -1.71
C GLY A 191 3.05 3.48 -2.99
N ILE A 192 2.65 2.89 -4.12
CA ILE A 192 2.56 3.53 -5.44
C ILE A 192 1.10 3.57 -5.85
N SER A 193 0.59 4.74 -6.17
CA SER A 193 -0.79 4.95 -6.63
C SER A 193 -0.83 5.08 -8.14
N LEU A 194 -1.53 4.19 -8.80
CA LEU A 194 -1.80 4.26 -10.23
C LEU A 194 -3.32 4.29 -10.44
N CYS A 195 -3.79 5.11 -11.37
CA CYS A 195 -5.22 5.22 -11.62
C CYS A 195 -5.51 5.75 -13.02
N SER A 196 -6.71 5.43 -13.52
CA SER A 196 -7.25 6.02 -14.74
C SER A 196 -7.37 7.55 -14.57
N GLU A 197 -7.40 8.31 -15.67
CA GLU A 197 -7.24 9.78 -15.67
C GLU A 197 -8.22 10.52 -14.75
N ASP A 198 -9.48 10.06 -14.68
CA ASP A 198 -10.53 10.71 -13.88
C ASP A 198 -10.64 10.16 -12.45
N ILE A 199 -9.71 9.30 -12.04
CA ILE A 199 -9.75 8.65 -10.74
C ILE A 199 -8.72 9.26 -9.79
N VAL A 200 -9.21 9.70 -8.63
CA VAL A 200 -8.38 10.09 -7.50
C VAL A 200 -8.55 9.04 -6.41
N ARG A 201 -7.45 8.36 -6.05
CA ARG A 201 -7.45 7.46 -4.90
C ARG A 201 -7.42 8.25 -3.62
N GLU A 202 -8.04 7.71 -2.60
CA GLU A 202 -8.06 8.29 -1.27
C GLU A 202 -7.57 7.26 -0.24
N ILE A 203 -6.69 7.69 0.64
CA ILE A 203 -6.33 6.94 1.85
C ILE A 203 -6.72 7.81 3.04
N ASN A 204 -7.43 7.21 3.99
CA ASN A 204 -7.91 7.87 5.19
C ASN A 204 -7.30 7.25 6.43
N TRP A 205 -6.94 8.05 7.43
CA TRP A 205 -6.50 7.59 8.74
C TRP A 205 -7.41 8.10 9.85
N ILE A 206 -7.64 7.23 10.84
CA ILE A 206 -8.38 7.55 12.07
C ILE A 206 -7.67 6.87 13.24
N TRP A 207 -7.55 7.57 14.35
CA TRP A 207 -7.11 7.00 15.61
C TRP A 207 -8.24 6.28 16.35
N TYR A 208 -7.87 5.15 16.95
CA TYR A 208 -8.77 4.31 17.76
C TYR A 208 -8.16 4.01 19.13
N LYS A 209 -9.02 3.95 20.14
CA LYS A 209 -8.72 3.48 21.50
C LYS A 209 -9.84 2.56 21.93
N LYS A 210 -9.54 1.36 22.44
CA LYS A 210 -10.55 0.35 22.80
C LYS A 210 -11.56 0.04 21.68
N SER A 211 -11.09 0.10 20.44
CA SER A 211 -11.91 -0.06 19.21
C SER A 211 -12.90 1.08 18.93
N GLU A 212 -12.92 2.13 19.71
CA GLU A 212 -13.69 3.35 19.48
C GLU A 212 -12.83 4.38 18.73
N ARG A 213 -13.48 5.12 17.84
CA ARG A 213 -12.85 6.22 17.12
C ARG A 213 -12.61 7.39 18.09
N VAL A 214 -11.37 7.90 18.14
CA VAL A 214 -10.95 8.97 19.05
C VAL A 214 -10.33 10.17 18.33
N SER A 215 -10.43 10.24 17.01
CA SER A 215 -9.98 11.41 16.24
C SER A 215 -10.87 11.69 15.05
N GLU A 216 -10.73 12.90 14.52
CA GLU A 216 -11.20 13.20 13.18
C GLU A 216 -10.43 12.40 12.13
N ARG A 217 -10.99 12.36 10.93
CA ARG A 217 -10.43 11.64 9.78
C ARG A 217 -9.41 12.53 9.05
N PHE A 218 -8.20 12.04 8.90
CA PHE A 218 -7.27 12.61 7.91
C PHE A 218 -7.53 11.98 6.55
N ARG A 219 -7.71 12.80 5.53
CA ARG A 219 -7.95 12.38 4.14
C ARG A 219 -6.77 12.77 3.27
N LEU A 220 -6.21 11.79 2.58
CA LEU A 220 -5.14 11.98 1.62
C LEU A 220 -5.60 11.56 0.23
N GLN A 221 -5.64 12.51 -0.70
CA GLN A 221 -5.87 12.25 -2.10
C GLN A 221 -4.56 11.97 -2.82
N LEU A 222 -4.54 10.91 -3.61
CA LEU A 222 -3.41 10.44 -4.42
C LEU A 222 -3.83 10.38 -5.89
N LYS A 223 -3.01 11.00 -6.74
CA LYS A 223 -3.15 10.95 -8.21
C LYS A 223 -2.33 9.79 -8.77
N CYS A 224 -2.48 9.55 -10.07
CA CYS A 224 -1.66 8.58 -10.78
C CYS A 224 -0.18 8.98 -10.69
N GLY A 225 0.68 8.02 -10.34
CA GLY A 225 2.11 8.23 -10.18
C GLY A 225 2.56 8.80 -8.82
N ASP A 226 1.62 9.16 -7.91
CA ASP A 226 1.98 9.54 -6.55
C ASP A 226 2.45 8.34 -5.75
N CYS A 227 3.44 8.55 -4.89
CA CYS A 227 3.91 7.55 -3.93
C CYS A 227 3.74 8.06 -2.49
N TYR A 228 3.79 7.11 -1.54
CA TYR A 228 3.78 7.44 -0.12
C TYR A 228 4.62 6.47 0.68
N VAL A 229 5.15 6.93 1.81
CA VAL A 229 5.85 6.11 2.80
C VAL A 229 5.19 6.31 4.16
N MET A 230 4.92 5.21 4.86
CA MET A 230 4.31 5.23 6.19
C MET A 230 5.37 4.93 7.27
N SER A 231 5.35 5.70 8.37
CA SER A 231 6.06 5.26 9.58
C SER A 231 5.38 4.02 10.18
N GLU A 232 6.09 3.25 10.99
CA GLU A 232 5.54 2.04 11.63
C GLU A 232 4.18 2.29 12.29
N LYS A 233 4.05 3.41 13.03
CA LYS A 233 2.76 3.75 13.67
C LYS A 233 1.66 4.07 12.66
N SER A 234 1.99 4.68 11.53
CA SER A 234 1.00 5.02 10.51
C SER A 234 0.58 3.85 9.62
N SER A 235 1.38 2.77 9.55
CA SER A 235 0.96 1.50 8.94
C SER A 235 -0.13 0.81 9.76
N GLY A 236 -0.23 1.13 11.05
CA GLY A 236 -1.20 0.53 11.95
C GLY A 236 -0.91 -0.93 12.29
N PHE A 237 0.35 -1.36 12.22
CA PHE A 237 0.74 -2.75 12.53
C PHE A 237 0.20 -3.24 13.87
N ASP A 238 0.09 -2.33 14.86
CA ASP A 238 -0.41 -2.60 16.21
C ASP A 238 -1.94 -2.48 16.36
N TRP A 239 -2.71 -2.35 15.28
CA TRP A 239 -4.15 -2.03 15.30
C TRP A 239 -5.03 -3.00 16.11
N LYS A 240 -4.54 -4.22 16.36
CA LYS A 240 -5.23 -5.22 17.19
C LYS A 240 -5.01 -5.03 18.69
N LYS A 241 -4.08 -4.14 19.11
CA LYS A 241 -3.82 -3.83 20.52
C LYS A 241 -4.90 -2.88 21.05
N ARG A 242 -5.99 -3.44 21.59
CA ARG A 242 -7.16 -2.66 22.02
C ARG A 242 -6.90 -1.70 23.18
N SER A 243 -5.94 -1.99 24.05
CA SER A 243 -5.60 -1.15 25.20
C SER A 243 -4.85 0.13 24.86
N SER A 244 -4.25 0.21 23.69
CA SER A 244 -3.40 1.31 23.23
C SER A 244 -4.12 2.17 22.21
N LEU A 245 -3.61 3.40 22.01
CA LEU A 245 -3.94 4.21 20.84
C LEU A 245 -3.38 3.54 19.59
N THR A 246 -4.24 3.21 18.65
CA THR A 246 -3.87 2.58 17.38
C THR A 246 -4.35 3.43 16.22
N LEU A 247 -3.58 3.47 15.15
CA LEU A 247 -3.97 4.14 13.93
C LEU A 247 -4.43 3.10 12.90
N ARG A 248 -5.56 3.35 12.26
CA ARG A 248 -6.06 2.50 11.17
C ARG A 248 -6.23 3.33 9.93
N HIS A 249 -6.03 2.70 8.79
CA HIS A 249 -6.22 3.35 7.50
C HIS A 249 -7.22 2.59 6.64
N ALA A 250 -7.87 3.32 5.75
CA ALA A 250 -8.78 2.80 4.73
C ALA A 250 -8.37 3.35 3.37
N ALA A 251 -8.55 2.57 2.32
CA ALA A 251 -8.21 2.99 0.97
C ALA A 251 -9.36 2.75 -0.01
N GLY A 252 -9.55 3.67 -0.92
CA GLY A 252 -10.60 3.58 -1.94
C GLY A 252 -10.53 4.76 -2.89
N VAL A 253 -11.64 5.03 -3.55
CA VAL A 253 -11.88 6.23 -4.34
C VAL A 253 -12.87 7.10 -3.59
N GLU A 254 -12.84 8.41 -3.81
CA GLU A 254 -13.77 9.35 -3.20
C GLU A 254 -15.24 8.87 -3.33
N GLY A 255 -15.97 8.92 -2.23
CA GLY A 255 -17.34 8.40 -2.14
C GLY A 255 -17.48 6.89 -1.96
N SER A 256 -16.38 6.13 -1.94
CA SER A 256 -16.41 4.69 -1.67
C SER A 256 -16.99 4.37 -0.29
N LYS A 257 -17.83 3.33 -0.22
CA LYS A 257 -18.38 2.81 1.05
C LYS A 257 -17.31 2.36 2.06
N TYR A 258 -16.12 2.03 1.58
CA TYR A 258 -14.99 1.58 2.41
C TYR A 258 -14.32 2.71 3.17
N LEU A 259 -14.57 3.96 2.77
CA LEU A 259 -14.01 5.15 3.41
C LEU A 259 -14.96 5.78 4.46
N LYS A 260 -16.11 5.15 4.70
CA LYS A 260 -17.12 5.65 5.65
C LYS A 260 -16.78 5.35 7.10
#